data_ba8e8433558fe56725e26a8efe406599
#
_entry.id   ba8e8433558fe56725e26a8efe406599
#
_cell.length_a   1.000
_cell.length_b   1.000
_cell.length_c   1.000
_cell.angle_alpha   90.00
_cell.angle_beta   90.00
_cell.angle_gamma   90.00
#
_symmetry.space_group_name_H-M   'P 1'
#
loop_
_entity.id
_entity.type
_entity.pdbx_description
1 polymer ?
#
loop_
_entity_poly.entity_id
_entity_poly.type
_entity_poly.pdbx_seq_one_letter_code
_entity_poly.pdbx_strand_id
1 'polypeptide(L)'
;MLRLSSAVNTGDENMTNRIVIAGALGTVGRAALEHFDALEGWEVIALSRRPPDFDNGATWISVDLRDAADAKDKLGALKGVTHLAYATVYEMPDVAKGWLTREHADVNLAMLQNLVGPLVDASPDLRHITLLQGTKAYGGHLGPFKIPAKESDPRYMPPNFYYDQMDWLADERDRRGAGWTWTILRPQIVCGVAIGSPMNVVAGIGAFAAISREYGMPLRFPGGDPRIGEATDARLIARAMEWAGTDARAADEVFNIANGDVYQWEAIWPRIAKLFDMELGPRHPMSLARTMPGNADLWPKIVEKHGLLSYSLADLVPSWGFVDFIFGHGQRPNPHNMSTIKARKAGFHDCVDTEEMFVELLQEMQERRYIPR
;
A
#
# COMPACT_ATOMS: atom_id res chain seq x y z
N MET A 1 -21.04 -54.21 24.32
CA MET A 1 -20.82 -52.84 24.83
C MET A 1 -19.32 -52.60 24.88
N LEU A 2 -18.76 -52.04 23.82
CA LEU A 2 -17.37 -51.64 23.76
C LEU A 2 -17.40 -50.10 23.53
N ARG A 3 -16.98 -49.34 24.54
CA ARG A 3 -16.76 -47.90 24.44
C ARG A 3 -15.42 -47.66 23.72
N LEU A 4 -15.47 -47.12 22.53
CA LEU A 4 -14.32 -46.53 21.87
C LEU A 4 -14.13 -45.12 22.43
N SER A 5 -13.10 -44.98 23.22
CA SER A 5 -12.56 -43.69 23.69
C SER A 5 -11.83 -43.06 22.49
N SER A 6 -12.42 -42.00 21.92
CA SER A 6 -11.73 -41.12 21.01
C SER A 6 -10.81 -40.22 21.84
N ALA A 7 -9.51 -40.50 21.77
CA ALA A 7 -8.51 -39.55 22.25
C ALA A 7 -8.56 -38.32 21.36
N VAL A 8 -9.07 -37.21 21.89
CA VAL A 8 -8.90 -35.88 21.32
C VAL A 8 -7.41 -35.53 21.51
N ASN A 9 -6.72 -35.44 20.41
CA ASN A 9 -5.33 -35.01 20.36
C ASN A 9 -5.30 -33.49 20.66
N THR A 10 -5.11 -33.13 21.93
CA THR A 10 -4.91 -31.75 22.39
C THR A 10 -3.41 -31.44 22.32
N GLY A 11 -2.92 -31.28 21.11
CA GLY A 11 -1.51 -30.97 20.84
C GLY A 11 -1.35 -29.87 19.79
N ASP A 12 -2.16 -28.81 19.86
CA ASP A 12 -1.79 -27.52 19.27
C ASP A 12 -1.47 -26.56 20.42
N GLU A 13 -0.23 -26.63 20.92
CA GLU A 13 0.35 -25.51 21.62
C GLU A 13 0.24 -24.30 20.68
N ASN A 14 -0.34 -23.20 21.17
CA ASN A 14 -0.56 -21.92 20.48
C ASN A 14 0.73 -21.46 19.78
N MET A 15 0.98 -21.92 18.55
CA MET A 15 2.14 -21.47 17.78
C MET A 15 1.88 -20.03 17.33
N THR A 16 2.49 -19.08 18.03
CA THR A 16 2.42 -17.67 17.68
C THR A 16 3.02 -17.46 16.29
N ASN A 17 2.25 -16.90 15.37
CA ASN A 17 2.75 -16.47 14.07
C ASN A 17 3.62 -15.23 14.26
N ARG A 18 4.74 -15.15 13.56
CA ARG A 18 5.64 -14.01 13.64
C ARG A 18 5.83 -13.44 12.24
N ILE A 19 5.32 -12.22 12.02
CA ILE A 19 5.37 -11.57 10.72
C ILE A 19 6.40 -10.43 10.70
N VAL A 20 7.22 -10.42 9.63
CA VAL A 20 8.04 -9.27 9.27
C VAL A 20 7.30 -8.43 8.25
N ILE A 21 7.13 -7.13 8.51
CA ILE A 21 6.54 -6.17 7.58
C ILE A 21 7.62 -5.21 7.10
N ALA A 22 8.05 -5.38 5.85
CA ALA A 22 9.01 -4.49 5.20
C ALA A 22 8.30 -3.28 4.60
N GLY A 23 8.79 -2.08 4.92
CA GLY A 23 8.13 -0.83 4.56
C GLY A 23 6.96 -0.46 5.48
N ALA A 24 7.07 -0.81 6.76
CA ALA A 24 6.02 -0.72 7.79
C ALA A 24 5.42 0.69 7.99
N LEU A 25 6.04 1.75 7.49
CA LEU A 25 5.53 3.13 7.58
C LEU A 25 4.98 3.69 6.26
N GLY A 26 5.02 2.91 5.18
CA GLY A 26 4.34 3.24 3.93
C GLY A 26 2.83 2.99 4.02
N THR A 27 2.06 3.42 3.03
CA THR A 27 0.59 3.34 3.04
C THR A 27 0.08 1.92 3.31
N VAL A 28 0.62 0.91 2.64
CA VAL A 28 0.22 -0.49 2.87
C VAL A 28 0.86 -1.07 4.12
N GLY A 29 2.17 -0.80 4.33
CA GLY A 29 2.88 -1.37 5.47
C GLY A 29 2.33 -0.92 6.81
N ARG A 30 1.88 0.35 6.93
CA ARG A 30 1.23 0.86 8.13
C ARG A 30 -0.09 0.14 8.39
N ALA A 31 -0.94 0.02 7.38
CA ALA A 31 -2.21 -0.70 7.52
C ALA A 31 -1.98 -2.19 7.87
N ALA A 32 -0.96 -2.82 7.30
CA ALA A 32 -0.58 -4.18 7.65
C ALA A 32 -0.07 -4.27 9.10
N LEU A 33 0.77 -3.31 9.55
CA LEU A 33 1.25 -3.26 10.93
C LEU A 33 0.07 -3.16 11.90
N GLU A 34 -0.82 -2.17 11.72
CA GLU A 34 -1.98 -1.97 12.57
C GLU A 34 -2.93 -3.18 12.56
N HIS A 35 -3.09 -3.84 11.42
CA HIS A 35 -3.92 -5.04 11.29
C HIS A 35 -3.34 -6.23 12.07
N PHE A 36 -2.09 -6.58 11.82
CA PHE A 36 -1.47 -7.74 12.46
C PHE A 36 -1.18 -7.54 13.94
N ASP A 37 -0.91 -6.30 14.37
CA ASP A 37 -0.72 -5.94 15.77
C ASP A 37 -2.01 -6.09 16.60
N ALA A 38 -3.17 -5.95 15.95
CA ALA A 38 -4.48 -6.15 16.57
C ALA A 38 -4.95 -7.62 16.57
N LEU A 39 -4.27 -8.52 15.85
CA LEU A 39 -4.66 -9.92 15.75
C LEU A 39 -4.04 -10.77 16.86
N GLU A 40 -4.87 -11.54 17.56
CA GLU A 40 -4.40 -12.54 18.52
C GLU A 40 -3.55 -13.62 17.83
N GLY A 41 -2.46 -14.03 18.47
CA GLY A 41 -1.56 -15.05 17.95
C GLY A 41 -0.57 -14.55 16.89
N TRP A 42 -0.43 -13.23 16.72
CA TRP A 42 0.57 -12.63 15.84
C TRP A 42 1.55 -11.74 16.62
N GLU A 43 2.83 -11.89 16.34
CA GLU A 43 3.89 -10.97 16.72
C GLU A 43 4.37 -10.22 15.48
N VAL A 44 4.49 -8.89 15.58
CA VAL A 44 4.87 -8.05 14.46
C VAL A 44 6.29 -7.52 14.60
N ILE A 45 7.09 -7.68 13.53
CA ILE A 45 8.39 -7.02 13.38
C ILE A 45 8.27 -5.99 12.27
N ALA A 46 8.40 -4.71 12.61
CA ALA A 46 8.27 -3.60 11.70
C ALA A 46 9.64 -3.15 11.15
N LEU A 47 9.86 -3.30 9.84
CA LEU A 47 11.10 -2.84 9.20
C LEU A 47 10.87 -1.49 8.51
N SER A 48 11.65 -0.49 8.89
CA SER A 48 11.66 0.83 8.27
C SER A 48 12.94 1.58 8.61
N ARG A 49 13.27 2.63 7.85
CA ARG A 49 14.47 3.46 8.10
C ARG A 49 14.30 4.43 9.28
N ARG A 50 13.09 4.79 9.61
CA ARG A 50 12.73 5.68 10.73
C ARG A 50 11.78 4.95 11.69
N PRO A 51 11.72 5.34 12.98
CA PRO A 51 10.78 4.73 13.92
C PRO A 51 9.33 5.05 13.56
N PRO A 52 8.38 4.20 13.98
CA PRO A 52 6.96 4.52 13.93
C PRO A 52 6.63 5.82 14.65
N ASP A 53 5.71 6.60 14.10
CA ASP A 53 5.21 7.86 14.65
C ASP A 53 3.83 7.69 15.35
N PHE A 54 3.48 6.45 15.66
CA PHE A 54 2.24 6.07 16.32
C PHE A 54 2.47 4.88 17.26
N ASP A 55 1.63 4.77 18.28
CA ASP A 55 1.69 3.69 19.26
C ASP A 55 1.31 2.36 18.62
N ASN A 56 2.11 1.33 18.87
CA ASN A 56 1.91 -0.03 18.39
C ASN A 56 2.71 -1.02 19.23
N GLY A 57 2.35 -2.31 19.18
CA GLY A 57 3.04 -3.40 19.89
C GLY A 57 4.21 -4.01 19.11
N ALA A 58 4.49 -3.57 17.89
CA ALA A 58 5.50 -4.18 17.03
C ALA A 58 6.93 -3.93 17.51
N THR A 59 7.80 -4.92 17.32
CA THR A 59 9.24 -4.74 17.45
C THR A 59 9.77 -4.00 16.23
N TRP A 60 10.22 -2.76 16.42
CA TRP A 60 10.80 -1.98 15.33
C TRP A 60 12.28 -2.26 15.13
N ILE A 61 12.69 -2.44 13.86
CA ILE A 61 14.08 -2.58 13.43
C ILE A 61 14.36 -1.55 12.32
N SER A 62 15.35 -0.67 12.57
CA SER A 62 15.85 0.24 11.56
C SER A 62 16.74 -0.51 10.58
N VAL A 63 16.35 -0.52 9.29
CA VAL A 63 17.15 -1.16 8.23
C VAL A 63 16.99 -0.42 6.91
N ASP A 64 18.10 -0.25 6.18
CA ASP A 64 18.08 0.15 4.78
C ASP A 64 18.34 -1.08 3.89
N LEU A 65 17.30 -1.56 3.23
CA LEU A 65 17.39 -2.75 2.36
C LEU A 65 18.29 -2.54 1.12
N ARG A 66 18.71 -1.31 0.83
CA ARG A 66 19.69 -1.01 -0.23
C ARG A 66 21.13 -1.30 0.23
N ASP A 67 21.36 -1.35 1.53
CA ASP A 67 22.63 -1.76 2.13
C ASP A 67 22.57 -3.25 2.49
N ALA A 68 23.23 -4.06 1.67
CA ALA A 68 23.26 -5.51 1.83
C ALA A 68 23.92 -5.96 3.15
N ALA A 69 24.91 -5.19 3.66
CA ALA A 69 25.60 -5.52 4.90
C ALA A 69 24.70 -5.23 6.11
N ASP A 70 24.03 -4.06 6.13
CA ASP A 70 23.07 -3.69 7.17
C ASP A 70 21.88 -4.67 7.22
N ALA A 71 21.33 -5.01 6.06
CA ALA A 71 20.26 -5.99 5.95
C ALA A 71 20.70 -7.38 6.45
N LYS A 72 21.86 -7.87 6.03
CA LYS A 72 22.37 -9.18 6.45
C LYS A 72 22.60 -9.26 7.95
N ASP A 73 23.18 -8.25 8.56
CA ASP A 73 23.47 -8.20 10.01
C ASP A 73 22.14 -8.27 10.80
N LYS A 74 21.19 -7.41 10.48
CA LYS A 74 19.94 -7.26 11.22
C LYS A 74 18.96 -8.40 10.98
N LEU A 75 18.78 -8.80 9.72
CA LEU A 75 17.79 -9.82 9.35
C LEU A 75 18.31 -11.24 9.58
N GLY A 76 19.63 -11.46 9.46
CA GLY A 76 20.27 -12.74 9.80
C GLY A 76 20.21 -13.08 11.30
N ALA A 77 19.88 -12.13 12.15
CA ALA A 77 19.65 -12.36 13.58
C ALA A 77 18.20 -12.74 13.93
N LEU A 78 17.25 -12.56 12.99
CA LEU A 78 15.83 -12.80 13.22
C LEU A 78 15.51 -14.31 13.18
N LYS A 79 15.05 -14.85 14.30
CA LYS A 79 14.66 -16.26 14.43
C LYS A 79 13.15 -16.41 14.56
N GLY A 80 12.63 -17.55 14.13
CA GLY A 80 11.23 -17.92 14.33
C GLY A 80 10.24 -17.07 13.52
N VAL A 81 10.69 -16.37 12.46
CA VAL A 81 9.80 -15.66 11.53
C VAL A 81 9.06 -16.68 10.69
N THR A 82 7.74 -16.57 10.69
CA THR A 82 6.85 -17.46 9.95
C THR A 82 6.28 -16.82 8.68
N HIS A 83 6.17 -15.48 8.65
CA HIS A 83 5.56 -14.74 7.55
C HIS A 83 6.36 -13.49 7.20
N LEU A 84 6.35 -13.13 5.92
CA LEU A 84 6.92 -11.89 5.42
C LEU A 84 5.88 -11.15 4.56
N ALA A 85 5.59 -9.90 4.90
CA ALA A 85 4.87 -8.95 4.05
C ALA A 85 5.86 -7.94 3.46
N TYR A 86 6.11 -8.02 2.15
CA TYR A 86 7.02 -7.11 1.45
C TYR A 86 6.22 -5.96 0.82
N ALA A 87 6.16 -4.82 1.52
CA ALA A 87 5.40 -3.62 1.16
C ALA A 87 6.30 -2.38 0.92
N THR A 88 7.55 -2.60 0.54
CA THR A 88 8.52 -1.52 0.29
C THR A 88 8.87 -1.40 -1.18
N VAL A 89 9.16 -0.17 -1.60
CA VAL A 89 9.64 0.14 -2.94
C VAL A 89 10.64 1.29 -2.87
N TYR A 90 11.69 1.22 -3.68
CA TYR A 90 12.54 2.35 -3.98
C TYR A 90 11.95 3.10 -5.17
N GLU A 91 11.68 4.38 -4.98
CA GLU A 91 11.27 5.27 -6.07
C GLU A 91 12.38 6.29 -6.35
N MET A 92 12.63 6.54 -7.62
CA MET A 92 13.53 7.59 -8.07
C MET A 92 12.85 8.96 -7.90
N PRO A 93 13.62 10.08 -7.83
CA PRO A 93 13.04 11.42 -7.70
C PRO A 93 12.02 11.75 -8.80
N ASP A 94 12.26 11.31 -10.03
CA ASP A 94 11.27 11.31 -11.11
C ASP A 94 10.65 9.91 -11.21
N VAL A 95 9.55 9.70 -10.49
CA VAL A 95 8.86 8.41 -10.41
C VAL A 95 8.50 7.87 -11.80
N ALA A 96 7.97 8.73 -12.67
CA ALA A 96 7.52 8.30 -14.01
C ALA A 96 8.68 7.79 -14.88
N LYS A 97 9.81 8.49 -14.89
CA LYS A 97 11.01 8.08 -15.64
C LYS A 97 11.72 6.90 -14.98
N GLY A 98 11.73 6.84 -13.64
CA GLY A 98 12.36 5.76 -12.89
C GLY A 98 11.86 4.39 -13.37
N TRP A 99 10.57 4.23 -13.53
CA TRP A 99 9.94 2.98 -13.99
C TRP A 99 10.35 2.52 -15.40
N LEU A 100 11.01 3.38 -16.16
CA LEU A 100 11.52 3.06 -17.50
C LEU A 100 13.00 2.69 -17.48
N THR A 101 13.65 2.63 -16.33
CA THR A 101 15.09 2.42 -16.20
C THR A 101 15.44 1.06 -15.63
N ARG A 102 16.54 0.47 -16.11
CA ARG A 102 17.09 -0.78 -15.56
C ARG A 102 17.61 -0.57 -14.14
N GLU A 103 18.20 0.59 -13.84
CA GLU A 103 18.68 0.95 -12.50
C GLU A 103 17.58 0.83 -11.43
N HIS A 104 16.41 1.38 -11.69
CA HIS A 104 15.27 1.28 -10.78
C HIS A 104 14.85 -0.17 -10.54
N ALA A 105 14.85 -0.99 -11.60
CA ALA A 105 14.50 -2.40 -11.49
C ALA A 105 15.56 -3.18 -10.70
N ASP A 106 16.85 -2.93 -10.94
CA ASP A 106 17.94 -3.60 -10.25
C ASP A 106 17.98 -3.27 -8.76
N VAL A 107 17.78 -2.00 -8.38
CA VAL A 107 17.72 -1.59 -6.96
C VAL A 107 16.56 -2.28 -6.24
N ASN A 108 15.37 -2.30 -6.83
CA ASN A 108 14.21 -2.93 -6.20
C ASN A 108 14.34 -4.46 -6.10
N LEU A 109 14.96 -5.12 -7.08
CA LEU A 109 15.29 -6.54 -7.00
C LEU A 109 16.32 -6.79 -5.89
N ALA A 110 17.40 -6.02 -5.83
CA ALA A 110 18.42 -6.16 -4.81
C ALA A 110 17.84 -5.98 -3.39
N MET A 111 16.91 -5.04 -3.18
CA MET A 111 16.25 -4.85 -1.89
C MET A 111 15.47 -6.08 -1.45
N LEU A 112 14.78 -6.76 -2.36
CA LEU A 112 14.09 -8.02 -2.06
C LEU A 112 15.08 -9.13 -1.71
N GLN A 113 16.16 -9.25 -2.48
CA GLN A 113 17.23 -10.23 -2.26
C GLN A 113 17.92 -10.04 -0.90
N ASN A 114 18.23 -8.78 -0.57
CA ASN A 114 18.87 -8.41 0.69
C ASN A 114 17.97 -8.70 1.91
N LEU A 115 16.66 -8.74 1.72
CA LEU A 115 15.74 -9.10 2.79
C LEU A 115 15.51 -10.61 2.88
N VAL A 116 15.08 -11.23 1.77
CA VAL A 116 14.63 -12.63 1.79
C VAL A 116 15.78 -13.58 2.06
N GLY A 117 16.95 -13.38 1.45
CA GLY A 117 18.10 -14.27 1.62
C GLY A 117 18.48 -14.48 3.10
N PRO A 118 18.88 -13.43 3.82
CA PRO A 118 19.26 -13.54 5.23
C PRO A 118 18.12 -14.01 6.14
N LEU A 119 16.87 -13.58 5.84
CA LEU A 119 15.71 -13.95 6.63
C LEU A 119 15.40 -15.44 6.56
N VAL A 120 15.42 -16.03 5.35
CA VAL A 120 15.20 -17.47 5.13
C VAL A 120 16.31 -18.30 5.79
N ASP A 121 17.57 -17.85 5.71
CA ASP A 121 18.69 -18.52 6.39
C ASP A 121 18.55 -18.49 7.92
N ALA A 122 17.98 -17.42 8.46
CA ALA A 122 17.82 -17.25 9.91
C ALA A 122 16.54 -17.88 10.46
N SER A 123 15.50 -18.03 9.67
CA SER A 123 14.17 -18.51 10.06
C SER A 123 13.71 -19.67 9.20
N PRO A 124 14.15 -20.90 9.50
CA PRO A 124 13.75 -22.12 8.76
C PRO A 124 12.26 -22.43 8.85
N ASP A 125 11.56 -21.83 9.83
CA ASP A 125 10.12 -21.97 10.04
C ASP A 125 9.29 -21.03 9.15
N LEU A 126 9.91 -20.30 8.24
CA LEU A 126 9.20 -19.43 7.30
C LEU A 126 8.20 -20.24 6.48
N ARG A 127 6.95 -19.79 6.44
CA ARG A 127 5.82 -20.46 5.80
C ARG A 127 5.32 -19.72 4.58
N HIS A 128 5.33 -18.39 4.62
CA HIS A 128 4.74 -17.58 3.56
C HIS A 128 5.42 -16.23 3.35
N ILE A 129 5.49 -15.82 2.08
CA ILE A 129 5.95 -14.49 1.65
C ILE A 129 4.86 -13.83 0.80
N THR A 130 4.32 -12.71 1.27
CA THR A 130 3.44 -11.85 0.45
C THR A 130 4.24 -10.73 -0.19
N LEU A 131 4.16 -10.61 -1.51
CA LEU A 131 4.81 -9.56 -2.30
C LEU A 131 3.76 -8.65 -2.93
N LEU A 132 3.98 -7.33 -2.87
CA LEU A 132 3.11 -6.34 -3.51
C LEU A 132 3.62 -5.96 -4.90
N GLN A 133 2.69 -5.88 -5.83
CA GLN A 133 2.86 -5.31 -7.17
C GLN A 133 1.76 -4.27 -7.40
N GLY A 134 1.34 -4.07 -8.65
CA GLY A 134 0.24 -3.18 -9.02
C GLY A 134 -0.01 -3.20 -10.52
N THR A 135 -0.80 -2.26 -11.03
CA THR A 135 -1.21 -2.21 -12.45
C THR A 135 -0.06 -2.00 -13.44
N LYS A 136 1.13 -1.61 -12.95
CA LYS A 136 2.34 -1.59 -13.78
C LYS A 136 2.77 -3.00 -14.24
N ALA A 137 2.28 -4.06 -13.57
CA ALA A 137 2.40 -5.44 -14.06
C ALA A 137 1.60 -5.68 -15.37
N TYR A 138 0.64 -4.81 -15.67
CA TYR A 138 -0.15 -4.81 -16.90
C TYR A 138 0.29 -3.72 -17.89
N GLY A 139 1.46 -3.12 -17.68
CA GLY A 139 1.99 -2.04 -18.53
C GLY A 139 1.34 -0.68 -18.27
N GLY A 140 0.65 -0.46 -17.15
CA GLY A 140 -0.04 0.80 -16.85
C GLY A 140 0.85 2.05 -16.86
N HIS A 141 2.17 1.89 -16.70
CA HIS A 141 3.16 2.98 -16.85
C HIS A 141 3.59 3.24 -18.30
N LEU A 142 3.28 2.33 -19.22
CA LEU A 142 3.61 2.43 -20.63
C LEU A 142 2.43 2.97 -21.45
N GLY A 143 1.21 2.87 -20.94
CA GLY A 143 0.00 3.30 -21.60
C GLY A 143 -1.24 2.50 -21.22
N PRO A 144 -2.32 2.63 -22.02
CA PRO A 144 -3.55 1.88 -21.80
C PRO A 144 -3.32 0.36 -21.86
N PHE A 145 -3.98 -0.37 -20.97
CA PHE A 145 -4.00 -1.82 -20.98
C PHE A 145 -5.43 -2.37 -21.10
N LYS A 146 -5.57 -3.65 -21.33
CA LYS A 146 -6.86 -4.33 -21.44
C LYS A 146 -7.70 -4.18 -20.18
N ILE A 147 -9.01 -3.94 -20.35
CA ILE A 147 -9.98 -3.80 -19.25
C ILE A 147 -11.06 -4.89 -19.36
N PRO A 148 -11.33 -5.59 -18.24
CA PRO A 148 -10.57 -5.60 -17.02
C PRO A 148 -9.24 -6.36 -17.19
N ALA A 149 -8.18 -5.89 -16.53
CA ALA A 149 -6.92 -6.63 -16.45
C ALA A 149 -7.10 -7.90 -15.62
N LYS A 150 -6.47 -8.98 -16.05
CA LYS A 150 -6.50 -10.28 -15.36
C LYS A 150 -5.09 -10.77 -15.09
N GLU A 151 -4.94 -11.55 -14.07
CA GLU A 151 -3.64 -12.10 -13.63
C GLU A 151 -2.98 -12.99 -14.72
N SER A 152 -3.79 -13.55 -15.62
CA SER A 152 -3.34 -14.32 -16.79
C SER A 152 -2.96 -13.49 -18.01
N ASP A 153 -3.11 -12.17 -17.97
CA ASP A 153 -2.72 -11.30 -19.09
C ASP A 153 -1.18 -11.33 -19.25
N PRO A 154 -0.67 -11.22 -20.49
CA PRO A 154 0.75 -11.31 -20.75
C PRO A 154 1.55 -10.18 -20.11
N ARG A 155 2.83 -10.44 -19.84
CA ARG A 155 3.79 -9.41 -19.41
C ARG A 155 4.04 -8.43 -20.54
N TYR A 156 4.34 -7.18 -20.16
CA TYR A 156 4.69 -6.11 -21.09
C TYR A 156 6.21 -5.93 -21.19
N MET A 157 6.62 -4.92 -21.97
CA MET A 157 8.01 -4.61 -22.24
C MET A 157 8.79 -4.31 -20.95
N PRO A 158 9.96 -4.93 -20.71
CA PRO A 158 10.87 -4.57 -19.62
C PRO A 158 11.59 -3.22 -19.91
N PRO A 159 12.22 -2.58 -18.88
CA PRO A 159 12.43 -3.13 -17.55
C PRO A 159 11.17 -3.01 -16.67
N ASN A 160 10.95 -3.99 -15.78
CA ASN A 160 9.90 -3.94 -14.77
C ASN A 160 10.28 -4.84 -13.60
N PHE A 161 10.65 -4.26 -12.47
CA PHE A 161 11.11 -5.01 -11.32
C PHE A 161 10.05 -5.97 -10.73
N TYR A 162 8.76 -5.76 -11.00
CA TYR A 162 7.73 -6.70 -10.59
C TYR A 162 7.95 -8.09 -11.17
N TYR A 163 8.38 -8.15 -12.45
CA TYR A 163 8.69 -9.42 -13.08
C TYR A 163 9.98 -10.03 -12.52
N ASP A 164 11.02 -9.18 -12.37
CA ASP A 164 12.32 -9.63 -11.87
C ASP A 164 12.20 -10.18 -10.44
N GLN A 165 11.42 -9.50 -9.57
CA GLN A 165 11.17 -9.93 -8.20
C GLN A 165 10.36 -11.23 -8.14
N MET A 166 9.31 -11.35 -8.97
CA MET A 166 8.48 -12.56 -9.02
C MET A 166 9.29 -13.77 -9.49
N ASP A 167 10.05 -13.62 -10.57
CA ASP A 167 10.86 -14.68 -11.13
C ASP A 167 11.95 -15.11 -10.13
N TRP A 168 12.67 -14.15 -9.57
CA TRP A 168 13.69 -14.43 -8.56
C TRP A 168 13.11 -15.13 -7.32
N LEU A 169 11.96 -14.72 -6.84
CA LEU A 169 11.34 -15.30 -5.64
C LEU A 169 10.96 -16.78 -5.87
N ALA A 170 10.39 -17.08 -7.04
CA ALA A 170 10.06 -18.45 -7.42
C ALA A 170 11.31 -19.33 -7.59
N ASP A 171 12.31 -18.81 -8.33
CA ASP A 171 13.58 -19.51 -8.55
C ASP A 171 14.35 -19.75 -7.23
N GLU A 172 14.34 -18.78 -6.31
CA GLU A 172 15.02 -18.89 -5.02
C GLU A 172 14.39 -19.95 -4.13
N ARG A 173 13.04 -20.02 -4.09
CA ARG A 173 12.34 -21.08 -3.40
C ARG A 173 12.72 -22.45 -3.94
N ASP A 174 12.67 -22.61 -5.25
CA ASP A 174 12.94 -23.89 -5.92
C ASP A 174 14.42 -24.29 -5.75
N ARG A 175 15.35 -23.36 -5.87
CA ARG A 175 16.79 -23.56 -5.65
C ARG A 175 17.11 -24.04 -4.22
N ARG A 176 16.36 -23.55 -3.24
CA ARG A 176 16.52 -23.93 -1.83
C ARG A 176 15.79 -25.22 -1.47
N GLY A 177 14.89 -25.72 -2.32
CA GLY A 177 13.96 -26.80 -1.95
C GLY A 177 13.10 -26.41 -0.73
N ALA A 178 12.78 -25.10 -0.60
CA ALA A 178 12.16 -24.56 0.58
C ALA A 178 10.65 -24.87 0.64
N GLY A 179 10.15 -25.06 1.87
CA GLY A 179 8.73 -25.36 2.10
C GLY A 179 7.80 -24.16 2.19
N TRP A 180 8.32 -22.90 2.12
CA TRP A 180 7.49 -21.71 2.14
C TRP A 180 6.78 -21.48 0.79
N THR A 181 5.61 -20.88 0.86
CA THR A 181 4.81 -20.46 -0.31
C THR A 181 4.91 -18.95 -0.49
N TRP A 182 4.45 -18.46 -1.63
CA TRP A 182 4.37 -17.03 -1.87
C TRP A 182 3.01 -16.61 -2.46
N THR A 183 2.62 -15.36 -2.25
CA THR A 183 1.48 -14.76 -2.93
C THR A 183 1.84 -13.35 -3.40
N ILE A 184 1.44 -13.00 -4.62
CA ILE A 184 1.58 -11.66 -5.14
C ILE A 184 0.22 -10.98 -5.18
N LEU A 185 0.09 -9.86 -4.46
CA LEU A 185 -1.10 -9.02 -4.48
C LEU A 185 -0.87 -7.82 -5.39
N ARG A 186 -1.78 -7.60 -6.33
CA ARG A 186 -1.76 -6.47 -7.27
C ARG A 186 -2.90 -5.51 -6.99
N PRO A 187 -2.72 -4.52 -6.11
CA PRO A 187 -3.73 -3.48 -5.88
C PRO A 187 -3.75 -2.44 -7.00
N GLN A 188 -4.88 -1.71 -7.07
CA GLN A 188 -5.08 -0.53 -7.90
C GLN A 188 -5.25 0.70 -7.00
N ILE A 189 -4.62 1.81 -7.30
CA ILE A 189 -4.69 3.09 -6.56
C ILE A 189 -4.88 2.87 -5.06
N VAL A 190 -3.77 2.64 -4.37
CA VAL A 190 -3.83 2.36 -2.93
C VAL A 190 -4.15 3.62 -2.14
N CYS A 191 -5.20 3.56 -1.32
CA CYS A 191 -5.63 4.61 -0.41
C CYS A 191 -5.42 4.19 1.04
N GLY A 192 -4.85 5.08 1.86
CA GLY A 192 -4.60 4.80 3.28
C GLY A 192 -3.94 5.98 3.98
N VAL A 193 -3.80 5.86 5.29
CA VAL A 193 -3.17 6.90 6.12
C VAL A 193 -1.68 6.60 6.27
N ALA A 194 -0.84 7.49 5.72
CA ALA A 194 0.61 7.44 5.90
C ALA A 194 1.21 8.83 5.62
N ILE A 195 2.33 9.13 6.29
CA ILE A 195 3.11 10.36 6.07
C ILE A 195 4.37 10.02 5.29
N GLY A 196 4.74 10.89 4.34
CA GLY A 196 5.95 10.72 3.52
C GLY A 196 5.81 9.69 2.39
N SER A 197 4.60 9.22 2.10
CA SER A 197 4.34 8.34 0.96
C SER A 197 4.09 9.17 -0.31
N PRO A 198 4.91 9.05 -1.36
CA PRO A 198 4.75 9.85 -2.59
C PRO A 198 3.51 9.47 -3.42
N MET A 199 2.94 8.30 -3.18
CA MET A 199 1.74 7.82 -3.86
C MET A 199 0.52 7.79 -2.93
N ASN A 200 0.28 8.88 -2.19
CA ASN A 200 -0.86 9.02 -1.28
C ASN A 200 -1.81 10.13 -1.73
N VAL A 201 -2.92 9.76 -2.37
CA VAL A 201 -3.94 10.71 -2.82
C VAL A 201 -4.77 11.27 -1.65
N VAL A 202 -4.95 10.50 -0.57
CA VAL A 202 -5.78 10.91 0.59
C VAL A 202 -5.17 12.12 1.28
N ALA A 203 -3.86 12.10 1.53
CA ALA A 203 -3.14 13.23 2.09
C ALA A 203 -3.24 14.48 1.19
N GLY A 204 -3.17 14.29 -0.14
CA GLY A 204 -3.34 15.36 -1.11
C GLY A 204 -4.72 15.99 -1.06
N ILE A 205 -5.79 15.20 -0.96
CA ILE A 205 -7.16 15.68 -0.81
C ILE A 205 -7.29 16.51 0.48
N GLY A 206 -6.83 15.97 1.60
CA GLY A 206 -6.93 16.63 2.89
C GLY A 206 -6.18 17.97 2.95
N ALA A 207 -4.95 18.01 2.44
CA ALA A 207 -4.16 19.24 2.38
C ALA A 207 -4.78 20.27 1.42
N PHE A 208 -5.28 19.84 0.26
CA PHE A 208 -5.95 20.72 -0.69
C PHE A 208 -7.23 21.34 -0.12
N ALA A 209 -8.05 20.54 0.57
CA ALA A 209 -9.26 21.01 1.23
C ALA A 209 -8.92 22.03 2.34
N ALA A 210 -7.93 21.72 3.19
CA ALA A 210 -7.49 22.60 4.26
C ALA A 210 -6.99 23.96 3.75
N ILE A 211 -6.16 23.96 2.71
CA ILE A 211 -5.62 25.17 2.08
C ILE A 211 -6.75 25.97 1.41
N SER A 212 -7.66 25.32 0.69
CA SER A 212 -8.82 25.97 0.07
C SER A 212 -9.70 26.65 1.10
N ARG A 213 -9.97 25.99 2.23
CA ARG A 213 -10.75 26.56 3.34
C ARG A 213 -10.06 27.75 3.99
N GLU A 214 -8.75 27.72 4.19
CA GLU A 214 -8.00 28.83 4.77
C GLU A 214 -8.04 30.10 3.89
N TYR A 215 -8.17 29.93 2.56
CA TYR A 215 -8.41 31.02 1.62
C TYR A 215 -9.90 31.42 1.51
N GLY A 216 -10.81 30.81 2.28
CA GLY A 216 -12.25 31.07 2.18
C GLY A 216 -12.88 30.67 0.84
N MET A 217 -12.25 29.73 0.13
CA MET A 217 -12.73 29.26 -1.17
C MET A 217 -13.67 28.05 -1.00
N PRO A 218 -14.70 27.93 -1.85
CA PRO A 218 -15.46 26.68 -1.94
C PRO A 218 -14.57 25.54 -2.42
N LEU A 219 -14.88 24.30 -2.00
CA LEU A 219 -14.13 23.13 -2.43
C LEU A 219 -14.51 22.75 -3.87
N ARG A 220 -13.60 22.98 -4.80
CA ARG A 220 -13.76 22.65 -6.22
C ARG A 220 -12.93 21.43 -6.57
N PHE A 221 -13.51 20.50 -7.35
CA PHE A 221 -12.71 19.41 -7.89
C PHE A 221 -11.68 19.93 -8.90
N PRO A 222 -10.36 19.74 -8.66
CA PRO A 222 -9.31 20.32 -9.51
C PRO A 222 -8.95 19.43 -10.69
N GLY A 223 -9.54 18.23 -10.79
CA GLY A 223 -9.18 17.23 -11.79
C GLY A 223 -9.72 17.48 -13.19
N GLY A 224 -9.36 16.55 -14.08
CA GLY A 224 -9.76 16.53 -15.47
C GLY A 224 -11.21 16.11 -15.70
N ASP A 225 -11.48 15.60 -16.90
CA ASP A 225 -12.82 15.13 -17.28
C ASP A 225 -13.28 13.93 -16.43
N PRO A 226 -14.62 13.77 -16.26
CA PRO A 226 -15.19 12.65 -15.54
C PRO A 226 -14.68 11.31 -16.04
N ARG A 227 -14.29 10.44 -15.11
CA ARG A 227 -13.81 9.10 -15.45
C ARG A 227 -14.17 8.13 -14.34
N ILE A 228 -14.32 6.86 -14.72
CA ILE A 228 -14.49 5.77 -13.77
C ILE A 228 -13.11 5.44 -13.18
N GLY A 229 -13.04 5.44 -11.86
CA GLY A 229 -11.88 5.01 -11.07
C GLY A 229 -12.15 3.69 -10.35
N GLU A 230 -11.09 3.03 -9.96
CA GLU A 230 -11.06 1.88 -9.07
C GLU A 230 -9.99 2.15 -8.02
N ALA A 231 -10.25 1.82 -6.76
CA ALA A 231 -9.31 2.04 -5.66
C ALA A 231 -9.18 0.78 -4.78
N THR A 232 -8.15 0.78 -3.97
CA THR A 232 -7.91 -0.27 -2.98
C THR A 232 -7.58 0.35 -1.64
N ASP A 233 -8.39 0.07 -0.64
CA ASP A 233 -8.10 0.42 0.74
C ASP A 233 -6.87 -0.37 1.23
N ALA A 234 -5.91 0.31 1.85
CA ALA A 234 -4.73 -0.33 2.41
C ALA A 234 -5.10 -1.34 3.52
N ARG A 235 -6.20 -1.12 4.24
CA ARG A 235 -6.75 -2.04 5.25
C ARG A 235 -7.29 -3.32 4.60
N LEU A 236 -7.88 -3.23 3.41
CA LEU A 236 -8.28 -4.40 2.61
C LEU A 236 -7.07 -5.22 2.16
N ILE A 237 -5.97 -4.54 1.77
CA ILE A 237 -4.72 -5.22 1.41
C ILE A 237 -4.14 -5.96 2.61
N ALA A 238 -4.19 -5.36 3.81
CA ALA A 238 -3.74 -6.00 5.05
C ALA A 238 -4.51 -7.30 5.35
N ARG A 239 -5.84 -7.28 5.21
CA ARG A 239 -6.68 -8.49 5.32
C ARG A 239 -6.37 -9.52 4.22
N ALA A 240 -6.07 -9.06 3.00
CA ALA A 240 -5.65 -9.95 1.92
C ALA A 240 -4.28 -10.59 2.19
N MET A 241 -3.37 -9.90 2.90
CA MET A 241 -2.09 -10.48 3.35
C MET A 241 -2.30 -11.57 4.41
N GLU A 242 -3.20 -11.36 5.36
CA GLU A 242 -3.57 -12.38 6.35
C GLU A 242 -4.17 -13.60 5.67
N TRP A 243 -5.18 -13.40 4.80
CA TRP A 243 -5.77 -14.48 4.01
C TRP A 243 -4.70 -15.22 3.18
N ALA A 244 -3.81 -14.50 2.50
CA ALA A 244 -2.76 -15.08 1.69
C ALA A 244 -1.77 -15.93 2.49
N GLY A 245 -1.44 -15.52 3.72
CA GLY A 245 -0.54 -16.24 4.61
C GLY A 245 -1.17 -17.45 5.31
N THR A 246 -2.51 -17.55 5.33
CA THR A 246 -3.23 -18.55 6.13
C THR A 246 -4.09 -19.51 5.30
N ASP A 247 -4.40 -19.19 4.06
CA ASP A 247 -5.25 -20.01 3.18
C ASP A 247 -4.42 -20.67 2.07
N ALA A 248 -4.40 -22.00 2.05
CA ALA A 248 -3.65 -22.77 1.05
C ALA A 248 -4.07 -22.50 -0.41
N ARG A 249 -5.28 -21.94 -0.64
CA ARG A 249 -5.75 -21.55 -1.98
C ARG A 249 -5.03 -20.31 -2.54
N ALA A 250 -4.33 -19.60 -1.68
CA ALA A 250 -3.53 -18.44 -2.08
C ALA A 250 -2.06 -18.78 -2.39
N ALA A 251 -1.63 -19.99 -2.05
CA ALA A 251 -0.24 -20.41 -2.19
C ALA A 251 0.22 -20.42 -3.66
N ASP A 252 1.37 -19.78 -3.91
CA ASP A 252 2.06 -19.70 -5.20
C ASP A 252 1.22 -19.06 -6.33
N GLU A 253 0.42 -18.07 -5.95
CA GLU A 253 -0.56 -17.45 -6.83
C GLU A 253 -0.43 -15.92 -6.87
N VAL A 254 -1.01 -15.34 -7.91
CA VAL A 254 -1.12 -13.88 -8.12
C VAL A 254 -2.58 -13.48 -8.07
N PHE A 255 -2.90 -12.43 -7.32
CA PHE A 255 -4.28 -11.91 -7.22
C PHE A 255 -4.35 -10.41 -7.40
N ASN A 256 -5.29 -9.96 -8.21
CA ASN A 256 -5.75 -8.57 -8.21
C ASN A 256 -6.60 -8.30 -6.97
N ILE A 257 -6.31 -7.22 -6.29
CA ILE A 257 -7.04 -6.76 -5.10
C ILE A 257 -7.54 -5.33 -5.32
N ALA A 258 -8.83 -5.13 -5.19
CA ALA A 258 -9.50 -3.82 -5.24
C ALA A 258 -10.72 -3.82 -4.32
N ASN A 259 -11.24 -2.65 -3.99
CA ASN A 259 -12.38 -2.51 -3.08
C ASN A 259 -13.62 -3.31 -3.49
N GLY A 260 -13.82 -3.50 -4.81
CA GLY A 260 -14.90 -4.33 -5.33
C GLY A 260 -15.98 -3.55 -6.06
N ASP A 261 -15.92 -2.23 -6.01
CA ASP A 261 -16.73 -1.28 -6.74
C ASP A 261 -15.90 -0.41 -7.69
N VAL A 262 -16.53 0.56 -8.32
CA VAL A 262 -15.92 1.64 -9.10
C VAL A 262 -16.55 2.96 -8.69
N TYR A 263 -15.82 4.06 -8.86
CA TYR A 263 -16.27 5.38 -8.43
C TYR A 263 -16.06 6.45 -9.49
N GLN A 264 -16.70 7.60 -9.28
CA GLN A 264 -16.42 8.86 -9.94
C GLN A 264 -16.19 9.94 -8.89
N TRP A 265 -15.24 10.85 -9.15
CA TRP A 265 -14.93 11.94 -8.21
C TRP A 265 -16.12 12.85 -7.95
N GLU A 266 -17.03 12.98 -8.93
CA GLU A 266 -18.26 13.76 -8.82
C GLU A 266 -19.19 13.24 -7.71
N ALA A 267 -19.16 11.94 -7.40
CA ALA A 267 -19.92 11.35 -6.28
C ALA A 267 -19.21 11.54 -4.95
N ILE A 268 -17.88 11.46 -4.92
CA ILE A 268 -17.07 11.54 -3.69
C ILE A 268 -16.91 13.00 -3.22
N TRP A 269 -16.71 13.93 -4.15
CA TRP A 269 -16.32 15.31 -3.86
C TRP A 269 -17.33 16.07 -2.97
N PRO A 270 -18.66 15.92 -3.14
CA PRO A 270 -19.64 16.49 -2.23
C PRO A 270 -19.52 15.98 -0.78
N ARG A 271 -19.18 14.70 -0.59
CA ARG A 271 -18.96 14.11 0.74
C ARG A 271 -17.72 14.71 1.41
N ILE A 272 -16.66 14.92 0.65
CA ILE A 272 -15.43 15.58 1.15
C ILE A 272 -15.73 17.03 1.52
N ALA A 273 -16.45 17.79 0.69
CA ALA A 273 -16.84 19.14 1.00
C ALA A 273 -17.62 19.22 2.33
N LYS A 274 -18.58 18.31 2.51
CA LYS A 274 -19.34 18.19 3.76
C LYS A 274 -18.46 17.86 4.96
N LEU A 275 -17.48 16.95 4.81
CA LEU A 275 -16.55 16.57 5.89
C LEU A 275 -15.73 17.76 6.39
N PHE A 276 -15.33 18.65 5.49
CA PHE A 276 -14.55 19.85 5.80
C PHE A 276 -15.42 21.09 6.12
N ASP A 277 -16.75 20.92 6.22
CA ASP A 277 -17.71 22.04 6.40
C ASP A 277 -17.51 23.16 5.37
N MET A 278 -17.36 22.77 4.10
CA MET A 278 -17.12 23.68 2.97
C MET A 278 -18.27 23.66 1.98
N GLU A 279 -18.52 24.81 1.36
CA GLU A 279 -19.40 24.89 0.18
C GLU A 279 -18.76 24.11 -0.98
N LEU A 280 -19.58 23.32 -1.70
CA LEU A 280 -19.17 22.65 -2.93
C LEU A 280 -19.20 23.66 -4.09
N GLY A 281 -18.04 23.92 -4.68
CA GLY A 281 -17.91 24.75 -5.88
C GLY A 281 -17.97 23.92 -7.20
N PRO A 282 -18.19 24.59 -8.34
CA PRO A 282 -18.11 23.92 -9.63
C PRO A 282 -16.69 23.40 -9.91
N ARG A 283 -16.58 22.30 -10.66
CA ARG A 283 -15.29 21.77 -11.10
C ARG A 283 -14.41 22.86 -11.72
N HIS A 284 -13.14 22.89 -11.33
CA HIS A 284 -12.17 23.86 -11.82
C HIS A 284 -10.81 23.20 -12.07
N PRO A 285 -10.60 22.63 -13.26
CA PRO A 285 -9.36 21.93 -13.58
C PRO A 285 -8.13 22.81 -13.41
N MET A 286 -7.19 22.37 -12.56
CA MET A 286 -5.93 23.04 -12.32
C MET A 286 -4.86 22.03 -11.87
N SER A 287 -3.59 22.27 -12.20
CA SER A 287 -2.49 21.43 -11.73
C SER A 287 -2.15 21.72 -10.29
N LEU A 288 -2.34 20.76 -9.41
CA LEU A 288 -1.93 20.83 -8.01
C LEU A 288 -0.40 20.80 -7.88
N ALA A 289 0.29 20.08 -8.77
CA ALA A 289 1.76 20.07 -8.80
C ALA A 289 2.36 21.46 -9.05
N ARG A 290 1.64 22.33 -9.76
CA ARG A 290 2.10 23.70 -10.03
C ARG A 290 1.65 24.71 -8.97
N THR A 291 0.52 24.47 -8.32
CA THR A 291 -0.11 25.48 -7.45
C THR A 291 0.11 25.20 -5.96
N MET A 292 0.12 23.93 -5.53
CA MET A 292 0.20 23.61 -4.12
C MET A 292 1.56 23.88 -3.45
N PRO A 293 2.72 23.66 -4.10
CA PRO A 293 4.02 23.99 -3.48
C PRO A 293 4.15 25.47 -3.07
N GLY A 294 3.47 26.39 -3.77
CA GLY A 294 3.42 27.81 -3.42
C GLY A 294 2.75 28.13 -2.08
N ASN A 295 2.11 27.14 -1.43
CA ASN A 295 1.45 27.28 -0.13
C ASN A 295 2.32 26.77 1.04
N ALA A 296 3.61 26.51 0.81
CA ALA A 296 4.52 26.01 1.85
C ALA A 296 4.60 26.94 3.07
N ASP A 297 4.52 28.29 2.88
CA ASP A 297 4.53 29.28 3.95
C ASP A 297 3.16 29.43 4.66
N LEU A 298 2.08 29.01 4.03
CA LEU A 298 0.75 29.01 4.63
C LEU A 298 0.54 27.79 5.54
N TRP A 299 1.09 26.64 5.17
CA TRP A 299 0.86 25.39 5.88
C TRP A 299 1.24 25.43 7.37
N PRO A 300 2.40 25.98 7.81
CA PRO A 300 2.72 26.11 9.23
C PRO A 300 1.69 26.91 10.03
N LYS A 301 1.04 27.91 9.42
CA LYS A 301 -0.04 28.70 10.07
C LYS A 301 -1.29 27.83 10.27
N ILE A 302 -1.61 26.98 9.31
CA ILE A 302 -2.71 25.98 9.44
C ILE A 302 -2.37 24.99 10.56
N VAL A 303 -1.13 24.49 10.60
CA VAL A 303 -0.65 23.57 11.64
C VAL A 303 -0.81 24.20 13.03
N GLU A 304 -0.33 25.42 13.23
CA GLU A 304 -0.44 26.15 14.50
C GLU A 304 -1.90 26.43 14.88
N LYS A 305 -2.69 26.99 13.95
CA LYS A 305 -4.11 27.33 14.16
C LYS A 305 -4.97 26.16 14.60
N HIS A 306 -4.70 24.97 14.07
CA HIS A 306 -5.50 23.76 14.30
C HIS A 306 -4.82 22.74 15.23
N GLY A 307 -3.64 23.05 15.80
CA GLY A 307 -2.91 22.15 16.71
C GLY A 307 -2.52 20.82 16.07
N LEU A 308 -2.13 20.85 14.79
CA LEU A 308 -1.75 19.65 14.04
C LEU A 308 -0.34 19.17 14.43
N LEU A 309 0.01 17.95 14.04
CA LEU A 309 1.38 17.47 14.12
C LEU A 309 2.27 18.26 13.14
N SER A 310 3.49 18.56 13.56
CA SER A 310 4.42 19.45 12.84
C SER A 310 5.08 18.76 11.63
N TYR A 311 4.29 18.37 10.64
CA TYR A 311 4.81 17.96 9.34
C TYR A 311 4.79 19.15 8.37
N SER A 312 5.81 19.26 7.53
CA SER A 312 5.76 20.20 6.42
C SER A 312 4.74 19.76 5.36
N LEU A 313 4.29 20.69 4.52
CA LEU A 313 3.41 20.35 3.39
C LEU A 313 4.06 19.33 2.45
N ALA A 314 5.39 19.41 2.28
CA ALA A 314 6.14 18.46 1.47
C ALA A 314 6.27 17.07 2.12
N ASP A 315 6.36 16.99 3.46
CA ASP A 315 6.32 15.70 4.16
C ASP A 315 4.95 15.06 4.08
N LEU A 316 3.88 15.85 4.20
CA LEU A 316 2.50 15.37 4.13
C LEU A 316 2.16 14.89 2.71
N VAL A 317 2.51 15.68 1.69
CA VAL A 317 2.23 15.41 0.28
C VAL A 317 3.51 15.51 -0.55
N PRO A 318 4.36 14.47 -0.57
CA PRO A 318 5.62 14.51 -1.30
C PRO A 318 5.47 14.61 -2.82
N SER A 319 4.33 14.21 -3.38
CA SER A 319 4.08 14.23 -4.83
C SER A 319 2.69 14.73 -5.20
N TRP A 320 2.57 16.03 -5.42
CA TRP A 320 1.36 16.60 -6.02
C TRP A 320 1.14 16.16 -7.47
N GLY A 321 2.21 15.76 -8.17
CA GLY A 321 2.11 15.18 -9.50
C GLY A 321 1.36 13.84 -9.52
N PHE A 322 1.50 13.03 -8.45
CA PHE A 322 0.70 11.83 -8.29
C PHE A 322 -0.79 12.15 -8.07
N VAL A 323 -1.10 13.19 -7.29
CA VAL A 323 -2.48 13.64 -7.07
C VAL A 323 -3.11 14.12 -8.39
N ASP A 324 -2.39 14.95 -9.18
CA ASP A 324 -2.81 15.35 -10.53
C ASP A 324 -3.08 14.16 -11.43
N PHE A 325 -2.21 13.13 -11.37
CA PHE A 325 -2.38 11.90 -12.13
C PHE A 325 -3.68 11.17 -11.76
N ILE A 326 -3.92 10.98 -10.46
CA ILE A 326 -5.13 10.29 -9.95
C ILE A 326 -6.39 11.09 -10.30
N PHE A 327 -6.35 12.42 -10.23
CA PHE A 327 -7.47 13.29 -10.62
C PHE A 327 -7.62 13.46 -12.13
N GLY A 328 -6.69 12.92 -12.93
CA GLY A 328 -6.74 12.98 -14.38
C GLY A 328 -6.49 14.37 -14.97
N HIS A 329 -5.82 15.24 -14.23
CA HIS A 329 -5.47 16.55 -14.74
C HIS A 329 -4.54 16.45 -15.95
N GLY A 330 -4.91 17.12 -17.07
CA GLY A 330 -4.11 17.11 -18.30
C GLY A 330 -4.04 15.76 -19.03
N GLN A 331 -4.87 14.78 -18.65
CA GLN A 331 -4.87 13.45 -19.25
C GLN A 331 -6.18 13.17 -19.97
N ARG A 332 -6.12 12.32 -21.01
CA ARG A 332 -7.33 11.72 -21.58
C ARG A 332 -7.89 10.68 -20.60
N PRO A 333 -9.24 10.57 -20.51
CA PRO A 333 -9.84 9.50 -19.72
C PRO A 333 -9.27 8.15 -20.16
N ASN A 334 -8.65 7.45 -19.20
CA ASN A 334 -8.11 6.12 -19.41
C ASN A 334 -8.49 5.28 -18.20
N PRO A 335 -9.57 4.49 -18.28
CA PRO A 335 -9.98 3.65 -17.18
C PRO A 335 -8.91 2.56 -16.92
N HIS A 336 -8.71 2.24 -15.65
CA HIS A 336 -7.71 1.28 -15.18
C HIS A 336 -8.40 0.29 -14.24
N ASN A 337 -9.25 -0.60 -14.79
CA ASN A 337 -10.00 -1.54 -13.98
C ASN A 337 -9.41 -2.95 -14.08
N MET A 338 -9.38 -3.64 -12.94
CA MET A 338 -8.91 -5.01 -12.82
C MET A 338 -10.05 -5.97 -12.51
N SER A 339 -9.87 -7.24 -12.83
CA SER A 339 -10.78 -8.30 -12.40
C SER A 339 -10.32 -8.87 -11.07
N THR A 340 -11.15 -8.82 -10.04
CA THR A 340 -10.93 -9.45 -8.73
C THR A 340 -11.59 -10.83 -8.63
N ILE A 341 -12.10 -11.36 -9.74
CA ILE A 341 -12.86 -12.63 -9.75
C ILE A 341 -12.00 -13.82 -9.29
N LYS A 342 -10.69 -13.82 -9.60
CA LYS A 342 -9.77 -14.90 -9.18
C LYS A 342 -9.67 -14.95 -7.66
N ALA A 343 -9.43 -13.81 -6.99
CA ALA A 343 -9.35 -13.73 -5.54
C ALA A 343 -10.66 -14.19 -4.87
N ARG A 344 -11.81 -13.74 -5.38
CA ARG A 344 -13.13 -14.17 -4.88
C ARG A 344 -13.36 -15.66 -5.02
N LYS A 345 -12.97 -16.28 -6.15
CA LYS A 345 -13.03 -17.72 -6.35
C LYS A 345 -12.10 -18.50 -5.43
N ALA A 346 -10.98 -17.91 -5.05
CA ALA A 346 -10.04 -18.48 -4.10
C ALA A 346 -10.43 -18.24 -2.64
N GLY A 347 -11.57 -17.56 -2.38
CA GLY A 347 -12.13 -17.41 -1.03
C GLY A 347 -11.90 -16.04 -0.38
N PHE A 348 -11.24 -15.10 -1.05
CA PHE A 348 -11.16 -13.72 -0.55
C PHE A 348 -12.39 -12.94 -1.01
N HIS A 349 -13.34 -12.74 -0.10
CA HIS A 349 -14.64 -12.11 -0.38
C HIS A 349 -14.79 -10.70 0.16
N ASP A 350 -13.80 -10.20 0.87
CA ASP A 350 -13.83 -8.86 1.46
C ASP A 350 -14.00 -7.80 0.39
N CYS A 351 -14.75 -6.78 0.75
CA CYS A 351 -14.98 -5.59 -0.07
C CYS A 351 -15.05 -4.33 0.80
N VAL A 352 -14.94 -3.17 0.16
CA VAL A 352 -15.01 -1.85 0.79
C VAL A 352 -15.80 -0.93 -0.12
N ASP A 353 -16.71 -0.12 0.45
CA ASP A 353 -17.35 0.99 -0.26
C ASP A 353 -16.34 2.11 -0.45
N THR A 354 -16.02 2.43 -1.70
CA THR A 354 -14.97 3.41 -2.03
C THR A 354 -15.35 4.83 -1.61
N GLU A 355 -16.62 5.21 -1.66
CA GLU A 355 -17.06 6.54 -1.24
C GLU A 355 -16.96 6.70 0.28
N GLU A 356 -17.32 5.65 1.04
CA GLU A 356 -17.17 5.63 2.50
C GLU A 356 -15.70 5.61 2.90
N MET A 357 -14.87 4.80 2.25
CA MET A 357 -13.43 4.71 2.48
C MET A 357 -12.75 6.09 2.44
N PHE A 358 -13.02 6.92 1.42
CA PHE A 358 -12.40 8.25 1.34
C PHE A 358 -12.78 9.13 2.52
N VAL A 359 -14.03 9.07 2.97
CA VAL A 359 -14.50 9.83 4.14
C VAL A 359 -13.82 9.33 5.41
N GLU A 360 -13.81 8.02 5.64
CA GLU A 360 -13.17 7.39 6.80
C GLU A 360 -11.69 7.70 6.90
N LEU A 361 -10.94 7.54 5.79
CA LEU A 361 -9.51 7.81 5.78
C LEU A 361 -9.19 9.28 6.04
N LEU A 362 -10.00 10.21 5.53
CA LEU A 362 -9.87 11.63 5.83
C LEU A 362 -10.22 11.94 7.29
N GLN A 363 -11.27 11.32 7.85
CA GLN A 363 -11.61 11.44 9.27
C GLN A 363 -10.46 10.91 10.15
N GLU A 364 -9.89 9.77 9.81
CA GLU A 364 -8.74 9.22 10.52
C GLU A 364 -7.54 10.18 10.48
N MET A 365 -7.26 10.81 9.33
CA MET A 365 -6.21 11.83 9.24
C MET A 365 -6.50 13.05 10.12
N GLN A 366 -7.79 13.46 10.27
CA GLN A 366 -8.21 14.53 11.18
C GLN A 366 -8.03 14.12 12.64
N GLU A 367 -8.43 12.91 13.01
CA GLU A 367 -8.28 12.38 14.37
C GLU A 367 -6.82 12.27 14.80
N ARG A 368 -5.97 11.84 13.88
CA ARG A 368 -4.51 11.78 14.07
C ARG A 368 -3.82 13.16 13.98
N ARG A 369 -4.57 14.23 13.73
CA ARG A 369 -4.07 15.60 13.60
C ARG A 369 -3.03 15.79 12.49
N TYR A 370 -3.16 15.06 11.39
CA TYR A 370 -2.37 15.28 10.18
C TYR A 370 -2.96 16.40 9.32
N ILE A 371 -4.29 16.54 9.34
CA ILE A 371 -5.06 17.60 8.66
C ILE A 371 -6.11 18.18 9.61
N PRO A 372 -6.60 19.42 9.38
CA PRO A 372 -7.61 20.04 10.26
C PRO A 372 -9.00 19.37 10.07
N ARG A 373 -9.76 19.42 11.17
CA ARG A 373 -11.20 19.07 11.16
C ARG A 373 -12.01 20.10 10.43
#